data_a4ee600707974642a5bf4e3234151b89
#
_entry.id   a4ee600707974642a5bf4e3234151b89
#
_cell.length_a   1.000
_cell.length_b   1.000
_cell.length_c   1.000
_cell.angle_alpha   90.00
_cell.angle_beta   90.00
_cell.angle_gamma   90.00
#
_symmetry.space_group_name_H-M   'P 1'
#
loop_
_entity.id
_entity.type
_entity.pdbx_description
1 polymer ?
#
loop_
_entity_poly.entity_id
_entity_poly.type
_entity_poly.pdbx_seq_one_letter_code
_entity_poly.pdbx_strand_id
1 'polypeptide(L)'
;MKKFFAEVIGTFMLVFIGTGAVVFGNGTEGLGHLGIALAFGLSIVAAAYSIGTVSGAHLNPAVSIAMFVNKRLSSKDLINYIAAQVVGAVLASATVLFLLSNSGMSTASLGENALAKGVTPFGGFLFEVIASFIFILVIMTVTSATKGNGKIAGLVIGLSLTLIILVGLNITGLSVNPARSLAPAVLVGGAALQQVWIFILAPIVGGVLAALVAKNFLGTEE
;
A
#
# COMPACT_ATOMS: atom_id res chain seq x y z
N MET A 1 5.17 -11.54 -18.41
CA MET A 1 5.27 -12.50 -17.30
C MET A 1 6.23 -12.07 -16.19
N LYS A 2 7.49 -11.67 -16.46
CA LYS A 2 8.45 -11.27 -15.39
C LYS A 2 7.90 -10.16 -14.48
N LYS A 3 7.37 -9.08 -15.05
CA LYS A 3 6.79 -7.97 -14.28
C LYS A 3 5.61 -8.42 -13.40
N PHE A 4 4.74 -9.31 -13.92
CA PHE A 4 3.62 -9.86 -13.17
C PHE A 4 4.10 -10.59 -11.91
N PHE A 5 5.04 -11.52 -12.05
CA PHE A 5 5.57 -12.25 -10.89
C PHE A 5 6.33 -11.33 -9.92
N ALA A 6 7.04 -10.32 -10.41
CA ALA A 6 7.68 -9.34 -9.55
C ALA A 6 6.66 -8.57 -8.69
N GLU A 7 5.54 -8.12 -9.28
CA GLU A 7 4.46 -7.46 -8.53
C GLU A 7 3.76 -8.42 -7.54
N VAL A 8 3.55 -9.71 -7.90
CA VAL A 8 3.03 -10.71 -6.95
C VAL A 8 3.96 -10.83 -5.75
N ILE A 9 5.26 -11.05 -5.99
CA ILE A 9 6.25 -11.25 -4.92
C ILE A 9 6.37 -9.98 -4.06
N GLY A 10 6.50 -8.81 -4.68
CA GLY A 10 6.66 -7.56 -3.93
C GLY A 10 5.42 -7.20 -3.12
N THR A 11 4.21 -7.39 -3.67
CA THR A 11 2.98 -7.15 -2.92
C THR A 11 2.78 -8.17 -1.81
N PHE A 12 3.16 -9.43 -2.04
CA PHE A 12 3.21 -10.44 -0.99
C PHE A 12 4.15 -9.98 0.15
N MET A 13 5.38 -9.53 -0.16
CA MET A 13 6.33 -9.04 0.85
C MET A 13 5.74 -7.88 1.65
N LEU A 14 5.17 -6.87 0.98
CA LEU A 14 4.58 -5.71 1.63
C LEU A 14 3.46 -6.12 2.60
N VAL A 15 2.50 -6.90 2.12
CA VAL A 15 1.32 -7.26 2.91
C VAL A 15 1.69 -8.24 4.02
N PHE A 16 2.48 -9.28 3.72
CA PHE A 16 2.89 -10.27 4.73
C PHE A 16 3.70 -9.65 5.86
N ILE A 17 4.72 -8.82 5.55
CA ILE A 17 5.55 -8.18 6.56
C ILE A 17 4.74 -7.14 7.34
N GLY A 18 4.00 -6.28 6.64
CA GLY A 18 3.26 -5.19 7.27
C GLY A 18 2.12 -5.68 8.16
N THR A 19 1.21 -6.52 7.63
CA THR A 19 0.09 -7.05 8.42
C THR A 19 0.57 -8.09 9.43
N GLY A 20 1.60 -8.88 9.10
CA GLY A 20 2.24 -9.78 10.04
C GLY A 20 2.83 -9.04 11.25
N ALA A 21 3.47 -7.89 11.03
CA ALA A 21 3.95 -7.04 12.13
C ALA A 21 2.81 -6.58 13.05
N VAL A 22 1.63 -6.29 12.50
CA VAL A 22 0.45 -5.95 13.31
C VAL A 22 0.01 -7.14 14.16
N VAL A 23 -0.20 -8.31 13.57
CA VAL A 23 -0.85 -9.43 14.27
C VAL A 23 0.13 -10.25 15.12
N PHE A 24 1.33 -10.57 14.61
CA PHE A 24 2.35 -11.31 15.37
C PHE A 24 3.11 -10.42 16.34
N GLY A 25 3.19 -9.10 16.06
CA GLY A 25 3.83 -8.11 16.91
C GLY A 25 2.95 -7.59 18.05
N ASN A 26 1.76 -8.17 18.28
CA ASN A 26 0.79 -7.74 19.28
C ASN A 26 0.36 -6.26 19.13
N GLY A 27 0.21 -5.82 17.88
CA GLY A 27 -0.30 -4.50 17.55
C GLY A 27 0.50 -3.35 18.18
N THR A 28 -0.22 -2.31 18.60
CA THR A 28 0.37 -1.13 19.20
C THR A 28 0.85 -1.32 20.64
N GLU A 29 0.35 -2.33 21.35
CA GLU A 29 0.76 -2.68 22.71
C GLU A 29 2.11 -3.42 22.74
N GLY A 30 2.41 -4.19 21.66
CA GLY A 30 3.66 -4.92 21.54
C GLY A 30 4.70 -4.15 20.72
N LEU A 31 4.63 -4.27 19.39
CA LEU A 31 5.61 -3.66 18.48
C LEU A 31 5.53 -2.12 18.45
N GLY A 32 4.37 -1.57 18.81
CA GLY A 32 4.14 -0.13 18.85
C GLY A 32 3.93 0.50 17.46
N HIS A 33 3.47 1.75 17.46
CA HIS A 33 3.21 2.49 16.22
C HIS A 33 4.44 2.60 15.32
N LEU A 34 5.59 2.91 15.91
CA LEU A 34 6.84 3.07 15.14
C LEU A 34 7.29 1.74 14.53
N GLY A 35 7.20 0.65 15.27
CA GLY A 35 7.58 -0.67 14.77
C GLY A 35 6.70 -1.12 13.61
N ILE A 36 5.37 -0.94 13.71
CA ILE A 36 4.43 -1.24 12.63
C ILE A 36 4.71 -0.36 11.41
N ALA A 37 4.89 0.95 11.61
CA ALA A 37 5.16 1.88 10.53
C ALA A 37 6.47 1.55 9.80
N LEU A 38 7.52 1.19 10.53
CA LEU A 38 8.80 0.76 9.97
C LEU A 38 8.66 -0.58 9.23
N ALA A 39 7.88 -1.55 9.72
CA ALA A 39 7.68 -2.82 9.05
C ALA A 39 7.07 -2.62 7.65
N PHE A 40 6.04 -1.81 7.53
CA PHE A 40 5.46 -1.46 6.22
C PHE A 40 6.44 -0.67 5.34
N GLY A 41 7.05 0.38 5.87
CA GLY A 41 7.94 1.23 5.09
C GLY A 41 9.19 0.50 4.60
N LEU A 42 9.86 -0.25 5.48
CA LEU A 42 11.06 -1.01 5.11
C LEU A 42 10.75 -2.20 4.20
N SER A 43 9.52 -2.76 4.23
CA SER A 43 9.12 -3.77 3.25
C SER A 43 9.08 -3.21 1.83
N ILE A 44 8.66 -1.93 1.66
CA ILE A 44 8.77 -1.23 0.36
C ILE A 44 10.23 -1.03 -0.02
N VAL A 45 11.09 -0.62 0.92
CA VAL A 45 12.53 -0.48 0.63
C VAL A 45 13.10 -1.80 0.13
N ALA A 46 12.84 -2.90 0.84
CA ALA A 46 13.30 -4.24 0.46
C ALA A 46 12.77 -4.65 -0.92
N ALA A 47 11.47 -4.46 -1.20
CA ALA A 47 10.88 -4.78 -2.49
C ALA A 47 11.46 -3.90 -3.62
N ALA A 48 11.60 -2.59 -3.40
CA ALA A 48 12.12 -1.65 -4.41
C ALA A 48 13.55 -2.02 -4.85
N TYR A 49 14.41 -2.37 -3.91
CA TYR A 49 15.80 -2.74 -4.23
C TYR A 49 16.00 -4.20 -4.63
N SER A 50 14.99 -5.07 -4.47
CA SER A 50 15.05 -6.46 -4.95
C SER A 50 14.37 -6.64 -6.30
N ILE A 51 13.08 -6.34 -6.41
CA ILE A 51 12.29 -6.59 -7.62
C ILE A 51 11.99 -5.32 -8.44
N GLY A 52 12.32 -4.15 -7.93
CA GLY A 52 12.03 -2.87 -8.60
C GLY A 52 12.70 -2.72 -9.95
N THR A 53 13.85 -3.32 -10.18
CA THR A 53 14.53 -3.35 -11.50
C THR A 53 13.75 -4.14 -12.56
N VAL A 54 12.79 -4.97 -12.14
CA VAL A 54 11.98 -5.80 -13.03
C VAL A 54 10.63 -5.15 -13.37
N SER A 55 9.93 -4.63 -12.34
CA SER A 55 8.56 -4.09 -12.50
C SER A 55 8.43 -2.61 -12.14
N GLY A 56 9.40 -2.02 -11.48
CA GLY A 56 9.28 -0.71 -10.82
C GLY A 56 8.73 -0.81 -9.40
N ALA A 57 8.35 -2.02 -8.94
CA ALA A 57 7.81 -2.30 -7.60
C ALA A 57 6.65 -1.34 -7.23
N HIS A 58 5.58 -1.35 -8.01
CA HIS A 58 4.40 -0.53 -7.71
C HIS A 58 3.68 -1.04 -6.45
N LEU A 59 3.44 -2.36 -6.34
CA LEU A 59 2.88 -3.07 -5.18
C LEU A 59 1.52 -2.54 -4.71
N ASN A 60 0.88 -1.69 -5.53
CA ASN A 60 -0.25 -0.88 -5.13
C ASN A 60 -1.09 -0.48 -6.36
N PRO A 61 -2.37 -0.85 -6.43
CA PRO A 61 -3.24 -0.46 -7.54
C PRO A 61 -3.35 1.06 -7.72
N ALA A 62 -3.41 1.85 -6.64
CA ALA A 62 -3.50 3.31 -6.73
C ALA A 62 -2.23 3.93 -7.34
N VAL A 63 -1.05 3.40 -7.00
CA VAL A 63 0.23 3.78 -7.63
C VAL A 63 0.22 3.43 -9.12
N SER A 64 -0.22 2.22 -9.48
CA SER A 64 -0.27 1.77 -10.88
C SER A 64 -1.22 2.62 -11.71
N ILE A 65 -2.38 3.01 -11.15
CA ILE A 65 -3.32 3.92 -11.79
C ILE A 65 -2.70 5.32 -11.95
N ALA A 66 -2.03 5.85 -10.93
CA ALA A 66 -1.34 7.14 -11.00
C ALA A 66 -0.26 7.15 -12.10
N MET A 67 0.55 6.09 -12.20
CA MET A 67 1.55 5.93 -13.25
C MET A 67 0.93 5.85 -14.65
N PHE A 68 -0.24 5.20 -14.78
CA PHE A 68 -0.99 5.16 -16.03
C PHE A 68 -1.51 6.56 -16.42
N VAL A 69 -2.10 7.31 -15.49
CA VAL A 69 -2.58 8.69 -15.71
C VAL A 69 -1.44 9.61 -16.12
N ASN A 70 -0.25 9.41 -15.55
CA ASN A 70 0.97 10.17 -15.88
C ASN A 70 1.68 9.64 -17.15
N LYS A 71 1.07 8.69 -17.87
CA LYS A 71 1.58 8.06 -19.11
C LYS A 71 2.86 7.23 -18.95
N ARG A 72 3.23 6.88 -17.74
CA ARG A 72 4.42 6.07 -17.40
C ARG A 72 4.15 4.57 -17.33
N LEU A 73 2.90 4.15 -17.55
CA LEU A 73 2.48 2.75 -17.58
C LEU A 73 1.49 2.52 -18.72
N SER A 74 1.62 1.41 -19.46
CA SER A 74 0.66 1.04 -20.50
C SER A 74 -0.63 0.49 -19.89
N SER A 75 -1.78 0.57 -20.62
CA SER A 75 -3.04 -0.03 -20.17
C SER A 75 -2.94 -1.55 -19.94
N LYS A 76 -2.19 -2.24 -20.78
CA LYS A 76 -1.93 -3.68 -20.64
C LYS A 76 -1.16 -3.99 -19.36
N ASP A 77 -0.10 -3.22 -19.09
CA ASP A 77 0.68 -3.40 -17.84
C ASP A 77 -0.16 -3.03 -16.62
N LEU A 78 -1.01 -1.98 -16.70
CA LEU A 78 -1.89 -1.59 -15.60
C LEU A 78 -2.78 -2.76 -15.14
N ILE A 79 -3.49 -3.41 -16.08
CA ILE A 79 -4.35 -4.55 -15.76
C ILE A 79 -3.54 -5.70 -15.15
N ASN A 80 -2.39 -6.02 -15.75
CA ASN A 80 -1.51 -7.06 -15.25
C ASN A 80 -0.97 -6.76 -13.85
N TYR A 81 -0.62 -5.50 -13.57
CA TYR A 81 -0.11 -5.07 -12.26
C TYR A 81 -1.18 -5.18 -11.19
N ILE A 82 -2.39 -4.64 -11.45
CA ILE A 82 -3.50 -4.72 -10.49
C ILE A 82 -3.84 -6.19 -10.17
N ALA A 83 -3.93 -7.05 -11.20
CA ALA A 83 -4.17 -8.47 -11.00
C ALA A 83 -3.06 -9.14 -10.16
N ALA A 84 -1.79 -8.87 -10.47
CA ALA A 84 -0.65 -9.39 -9.74
C ALA A 84 -0.62 -8.94 -8.27
N GLN A 85 -0.91 -7.65 -8.03
CA GLN A 85 -0.95 -7.05 -6.70
C GLN A 85 -2.07 -7.66 -5.85
N VAL A 86 -3.26 -7.86 -6.41
CA VAL A 86 -4.35 -8.54 -5.71
C VAL A 86 -3.99 -9.99 -5.37
N VAL A 87 -3.43 -10.73 -6.32
CA VAL A 87 -2.96 -12.11 -6.07
C VAL A 87 -1.91 -12.14 -4.97
N GLY A 88 -0.90 -11.28 -5.03
CA GLY A 88 0.16 -11.20 -4.01
C GLY A 88 -0.39 -10.89 -2.62
N ALA A 89 -1.31 -9.92 -2.52
CA ALA A 89 -1.94 -9.53 -1.26
C ALA A 89 -2.82 -10.66 -0.68
N VAL A 90 -3.61 -11.36 -1.51
CA VAL A 90 -4.45 -12.49 -1.06
C VAL A 90 -3.57 -13.64 -0.57
N LEU A 91 -2.51 -13.99 -1.29
CA LEU A 91 -1.55 -15.01 -0.85
C LEU A 91 -0.90 -14.64 0.48
N ALA A 92 -0.52 -13.37 0.67
CA ALA A 92 0.06 -12.89 1.92
C ALA A 92 -0.94 -13.00 3.09
N SER A 93 -2.16 -12.49 2.93
CA SER A 93 -3.18 -12.54 3.97
C SER A 93 -3.61 -13.98 4.31
N ALA A 94 -3.72 -14.86 3.29
CA ALA A 94 -3.97 -16.28 3.50
C ALA A 94 -2.82 -16.97 4.26
N THR A 95 -1.58 -16.60 3.97
CA THR A 95 -0.41 -17.10 4.72
C THR A 95 -0.43 -16.63 6.17
N VAL A 96 -0.76 -15.36 6.43
CA VAL A 96 -0.91 -14.84 7.80
C VAL A 96 -1.99 -15.60 8.55
N LEU A 97 -3.18 -15.79 7.93
CA LEU A 97 -4.27 -16.57 8.53
C LEU A 97 -3.85 -18.01 8.84
N PHE A 98 -3.17 -18.69 7.91
CA PHE A 98 -2.66 -20.04 8.11
C PHE A 98 -1.69 -20.11 9.29
N LEU A 99 -0.74 -19.17 9.39
CA LEU A 99 0.24 -19.15 10.48
C LEU A 99 -0.43 -18.88 11.83
N LEU A 100 -1.38 -17.93 11.93
CA LEU A 100 -2.16 -17.68 13.14
C LEU A 100 -2.92 -18.92 13.60
N SER A 101 -3.61 -19.60 12.66
CA SER A 101 -4.38 -20.82 12.94
C SER A 101 -3.51 -21.97 13.46
N ASN A 102 -2.23 -22.02 13.05
CA ASN A 102 -1.30 -23.07 13.45
C ASN A 102 -0.39 -22.71 14.64
N SER A 103 -0.49 -21.48 15.15
CA SER A 103 0.29 -21.01 16.32
C SER A 103 -0.56 -20.84 17.59
N GLY A 104 -1.85 -21.17 17.54
CA GLY A 104 -2.78 -20.95 18.65
C GLY A 104 -3.10 -19.47 18.92
N MET A 105 -2.72 -18.59 17.99
CA MET A 105 -3.04 -17.15 18.08
C MET A 105 -4.43 -16.87 17.52
N SER A 106 -5.01 -15.72 17.93
CA SER A 106 -6.33 -15.30 17.45
C SER A 106 -6.30 -15.02 15.95
N THR A 107 -7.30 -15.53 15.23
CA THR A 107 -7.54 -15.25 13.79
C THR A 107 -8.58 -14.15 13.58
N ALA A 108 -8.97 -13.44 14.63
CA ALA A 108 -10.03 -12.41 14.57
C ALA A 108 -9.58 -11.15 13.81
N SER A 109 -8.28 -10.95 13.64
CA SER A 109 -7.71 -9.88 12.81
C SER A 109 -6.55 -10.39 11.97
N LEU A 110 -6.45 -9.87 10.77
CA LEU A 110 -5.33 -10.10 9.83
C LEU A 110 -4.59 -8.79 9.51
N GLY A 111 -4.69 -7.78 10.39
CA GLY A 111 -4.12 -6.46 10.18
C GLY A 111 -4.87 -5.65 9.10
N GLU A 112 -6.18 -5.89 8.98
CA GLU A 112 -7.08 -5.16 8.08
C GLU A 112 -7.22 -3.69 8.44
N ASN A 113 -7.64 -2.89 7.46
CA ASN A 113 -8.01 -1.50 7.70
C ASN A 113 -9.47 -1.40 8.17
N ALA A 114 -9.69 -0.55 9.14
CA ALA A 114 -11.01 -0.15 9.61
C ALA A 114 -10.98 1.26 10.18
N LEU A 115 -12.14 1.93 10.15
CA LEU A 115 -12.28 3.24 10.79
C LEU A 115 -12.21 3.10 12.30
N ALA A 116 -11.39 3.92 12.94
CA ALA A 116 -11.33 3.97 14.38
C ALA A 116 -12.66 4.48 14.98
N LYS A 117 -12.91 4.16 16.25
CA LYS A 117 -14.12 4.59 16.95
C LYS A 117 -14.27 6.11 16.88
N GLY A 118 -15.42 6.57 16.37
CA GLY A 118 -15.73 8.00 16.23
C GLY A 118 -15.30 8.61 14.90
N VAL A 119 -14.55 7.90 14.08
CA VAL A 119 -14.20 8.37 12.72
C VAL A 119 -15.39 8.10 11.79
N THR A 120 -15.89 9.17 11.16
CA THR A 120 -16.98 9.04 10.19
C THR A 120 -16.46 8.47 8.85
N PRO A 121 -17.31 7.80 8.04
CA PRO A 121 -16.92 7.32 6.70
C PRO A 121 -16.35 8.45 5.82
N PHE A 122 -16.94 9.65 5.87
CA PHE A 122 -16.43 10.81 5.13
C PHE A 122 -15.07 11.27 5.65
N GLY A 123 -14.88 11.34 6.97
CA GLY A 123 -13.59 11.70 7.59
C GLY A 123 -12.49 10.71 7.23
N GLY A 124 -12.77 9.40 7.31
CA GLY A 124 -11.82 8.37 6.90
C GLY A 124 -11.51 8.40 5.42
N PHE A 125 -12.52 8.60 4.56
CA PHE A 125 -12.33 8.73 3.12
C PHE A 125 -11.44 9.94 2.79
N LEU A 126 -11.73 11.12 3.34
CA LEU A 126 -10.95 12.32 3.10
C LEU A 126 -9.51 12.16 3.59
N PHE A 127 -9.32 11.53 4.76
CA PHE A 127 -8.00 11.25 5.30
C PHE A 127 -7.19 10.36 4.34
N GLU A 128 -7.76 9.25 3.87
CA GLU A 128 -7.11 8.34 2.92
C GLU A 128 -6.81 9.01 1.58
N VAL A 129 -7.67 9.91 1.08
CA VAL A 129 -7.39 10.72 -0.12
C VAL A 129 -6.15 11.57 0.09
N ILE A 130 -6.07 12.30 1.20
CA ILE A 130 -4.94 13.19 1.52
C ILE A 130 -3.66 12.37 1.70
N ALA A 131 -3.70 11.30 2.48
CA ALA A 131 -2.57 10.43 2.73
C ALA A 131 -2.03 9.80 1.43
N SER A 132 -2.93 9.30 0.58
CA SER A 132 -2.57 8.73 -0.71
C SER A 132 -2.03 9.76 -1.69
N PHE A 133 -2.62 10.96 -1.69
CA PHE A 133 -2.10 12.08 -2.48
C PHE A 133 -0.64 12.39 -2.12
N ILE A 134 -0.34 12.57 -0.83
CA ILE A 134 1.01 12.87 -0.36
C ILE A 134 1.97 11.74 -0.72
N PHE A 135 1.61 10.50 -0.41
CA PHE A 135 2.44 9.32 -0.67
C PHE A 135 2.75 9.16 -2.16
N ILE A 136 1.71 9.21 -2.99
CA ILE A 136 1.87 8.98 -4.44
C ILE A 136 2.56 10.17 -5.10
N LEU A 137 2.37 11.41 -4.61
CA LEU A 137 3.11 12.56 -5.11
C LEU A 137 4.63 12.39 -4.90
N VAL A 138 5.05 11.90 -3.73
CA VAL A 138 6.47 11.56 -3.47
C VAL A 138 6.96 10.49 -4.45
N ILE A 139 6.17 9.44 -4.70
CA ILE A 139 6.53 8.40 -5.68
C ILE A 139 6.71 9.00 -7.07
N MET A 140 5.74 9.78 -7.54
CA MET A 140 5.75 10.38 -8.87
C MET A 140 6.98 11.27 -9.10
N THR A 141 7.38 12.01 -8.07
CA THR A 141 8.50 12.96 -8.17
C THR A 141 9.85 12.26 -8.03
N VAL A 142 10.04 11.39 -7.02
CA VAL A 142 11.35 10.76 -6.78
C VAL A 142 11.73 9.75 -7.86
N THR A 143 10.73 9.17 -8.55
CA THR A 143 10.93 8.22 -9.65
C THR A 143 10.91 8.85 -11.04
N SER A 144 10.74 10.18 -11.15
CA SER A 144 10.80 10.88 -12.45
C SER A 144 12.20 10.79 -13.04
N ALA A 145 12.30 10.47 -14.33
CA ALA A 145 13.59 10.40 -15.03
C ALA A 145 14.29 11.75 -15.10
N THR A 146 13.51 12.84 -15.18
CA THR A 146 14.05 14.22 -15.35
C THR A 146 14.22 14.97 -14.03
N LYS A 147 13.40 14.69 -13.02
CA LYS A 147 13.34 15.44 -11.76
C LYS A 147 13.72 14.60 -10.53
N GLY A 148 13.71 13.27 -10.67
CA GLY A 148 13.85 12.35 -9.55
C GLY A 148 15.29 11.95 -9.24
N ASN A 149 15.42 11.05 -8.27
CA ASN A 149 16.67 10.38 -7.95
C ASN A 149 16.40 8.87 -7.77
N GLY A 150 16.46 8.14 -8.88
CA GLY A 150 16.16 6.71 -8.90
C GLY A 150 17.05 5.86 -7.98
N LYS A 151 18.26 6.31 -7.66
CA LYS A 151 19.19 5.57 -6.79
C LYS A 151 18.67 5.44 -5.35
N ILE A 152 17.99 6.46 -4.84
CA ILE A 152 17.46 6.49 -3.47
C ILE A 152 15.93 6.41 -3.44
N ALA A 153 15.27 6.27 -4.58
CA ALA A 153 13.82 6.31 -4.68
C ALA A 153 13.16 5.30 -3.75
N GLY A 154 13.63 4.05 -3.71
CA GLY A 154 13.08 3.02 -2.83
C GLY A 154 13.15 3.41 -1.34
N LEU A 155 14.26 3.99 -0.90
CA LEU A 155 14.42 4.47 0.47
C LEU A 155 13.45 5.61 0.80
N VAL A 156 13.38 6.63 -0.09
CA VAL A 156 12.48 7.79 0.10
C VAL A 156 11.02 7.35 0.14
N ILE A 157 10.60 6.45 -0.76
CA ILE A 157 9.23 5.94 -0.81
C ILE A 157 8.90 5.15 0.47
N GLY A 158 9.78 4.25 0.90
CA GLY A 158 9.54 3.46 2.10
C GLY A 158 9.47 4.32 3.36
N LEU A 159 10.37 5.30 3.51
CA LEU A 159 10.33 6.24 4.65
C LEU A 159 9.09 7.14 4.59
N SER A 160 8.63 7.57 3.41
CA SER A 160 7.38 8.34 3.29
C SER A 160 6.18 7.52 3.71
N LEU A 161 6.11 6.22 3.38
CA LEU A 161 5.06 5.34 3.89
C LEU A 161 5.13 5.24 5.43
N THR A 162 6.33 5.06 5.99
CA THR A 162 6.52 5.05 7.46
C THR A 162 5.95 6.31 8.11
N LEU A 163 6.27 7.50 7.58
CA LEU A 163 5.78 8.77 8.12
C LEU A 163 4.25 8.88 8.06
N ILE A 164 3.64 8.48 6.96
CA ILE A 164 2.18 8.56 6.80
C ILE A 164 1.46 7.57 7.71
N ILE A 165 2.02 6.36 7.91
CA ILE A 165 1.46 5.38 8.85
C ILE A 165 1.48 5.91 10.28
N LEU A 166 2.55 6.59 10.70
CA LEU A 166 2.63 7.19 12.04
C LEU A 166 1.49 8.20 12.30
N VAL A 167 1.02 8.89 11.24
CA VAL A 167 -0.11 9.82 11.34
C VAL A 167 -1.45 9.10 11.30
N GLY A 168 -1.59 8.06 10.47
CA GLY A 168 -2.87 7.48 10.10
C GLY A 168 -3.28 6.21 10.83
N LEU A 169 -2.35 5.57 11.56
CA LEU A 169 -2.60 4.24 12.15
C LEU A 169 -3.83 4.24 13.08
N ASN A 170 -4.02 5.29 13.89
CA ASN A 170 -5.13 5.43 14.82
C ASN A 170 -6.40 6.06 14.20
N ILE A 171 -6.41 6.33 12.89
CA ILE A 171 -7.57 6.94 12.21
C ILE A 171 -8.27 5.87 11.35
N THR A 172 -7.50 5.21 10.48
CA THR A 172 -8.01 4.26 9.49
C THR A 172 -7.21 2.95 9.46
N GLY A 173 -6.22 2.79 10.33
CA GLY A 173 -5.21 1.75 10.21
C GLY A 173 -4.23 1.99 9.04
N LEU A 174 -4.31 3.10 8.40
CA LEU A 174 -3.73 3.60 7.14
C LEU A 174 -3.65 2.54 6.03
N SER A 175 -4.35 2.82 4.94
CA SER A 175 -4.35 1.99 3.73
C SER A 175 -3.34 2.48 2.69
N VAL A 176 -3.66 3.57 2.05
CA VAL A 176 -3.06 4.13 0.82
C VAL A 176 -2.85 3.10 -0.31
N ASN A 177 -3.42 1.89 -0.15
CA ASN A 177 -3.20 0.75 -1.07
C ASN A 177 -4.43 -0.16 -1.14
N PRO A 178 -5.19 -0.15 -2.25
CA PRO A 178 -6.37 -0.98 -2.41
C PRO A 178 -6.13 -2.48 -2.23
N ALA A 179 -5.03 -3.04 -2.74
CA ALA A 179 -4.74 -4.47 -2.63
C ALA A 179 -4.42 -4.88 -1.19
N ARG A 180 -3.63 -4.04 -0.47
CA ARG A 180 -3.29 -4.25 0.95
C ARG A 180 -4.53 -4.25 1.84
N SER A 181 -5.58 -3.52 1.47
CA SER A 181 -6.81 -3.45 2.29
C SER A 181 -7.83 -4.50 1.89
N LEU A 182 -7.98 -4.77 0.58
CA LEU A 182 -8.96 -5.73 0.07
C LEU A 182 -8.69 -7.14 0.59
N ALA A 183 -7.45 -7.61 0.56
CA ALA A 183 -7.12 -8.99 0.83
C ALA A 183 -7.46 -9.43 2.27
N PRO A 184 -7.02 -8.76 3.35
CA PRO A 184 -7.41 -9.14 4.69
C PRO A 184 -8.90 -8.89 4.95
N ALA A 185 -9.50 -7.82 4.39
CA ALA A 185 -10.93 -7.53 4.58
C ALA A 185 -11.84 -8.63 4.04
N VAL A 186 -11.51 -9.23 2.90
CA VAL A 186 -12.28 -10.34 2.32
C VAL A 186 -12.18 -11.61 3.20
N LEU A 187 -11.04 -11.86 3.82
CA LEU A 187 -10.84 -13.05 4.65
C LEU A 187 -11.43 -12.89 6.06
N VAL A 188 -11.39 -11.69 6.64
CA VAL A 188 -11.96 -11.40 7.96
C VAL A 188 -13.48 -11.17 7.86
N GLY A 189 -13.94 -10.49 6.80
CA GLY A 189 -15.37 -10.13 6.65
C GLY A 189 -15.79 -8.97 7.55
N GLY A 190 -17.04 -8.98 7.99
CA GLY A 190 -17.58 -8.03 8.97
C GLY A 190 -17.41 -6.55 8.59
N ALA A 191 -17.06 -5.72 9.58
CA ALA A 191 -16.91 -4.28 9.41
C ALA A 191 -15.79 -3.91 8.41
N ALA A 192 -14.69 -4.66 8.37
CA ALA A 192 -13.60 -4.44 7.44
C ALA A 192 -14.07 -4.55 5.98
N LEU A 193 -14.86 -5.59 5.67
CA LEU A 193 -15.42 -5.78 4.34
C LEU A 193 -16.46 -4.70 3.99
N GLN A 194 -17.29 -4.29 4.96
CA GLN A 194 -18.29 -3.22 4.75
C GLN A 194 -17.64 -1.87 4.47
N GLN A 195 -16.45 -1.61 5.01
CA GLN A 195 -15.72 -0.35 4.86
C GLN A 195 -14.67 -0.37 3.75
N VAL A 196 -14.41 -1.52 3.13
CA VAL A 196 -13.31 -1.70 2.15
C VAL A 196 -13.38 -0.74 0.96
N TRP A 197 -14.58 -0.30 0.57
CA TRP A 197 -14.78 0.66 -0.50
C TRP A 197 -14.04 1.99 -0.25
N ILE A 198 -13.93 2.43 1.02
CA ILE A 198 -13.17 3.62 1.41
C ILE A 198 -11.70 3.42 1.01
N PHE A 199 -11.14 2.27 1.39
CA PHE A 199 -9.75 1.91 1.19
C PHE A 199 -9.39 1.51 -0.26
N ILE A 200 -10.40 1.37 -1.12
CA ILE A 200 -10.23 1.21 -2.57
C ILE A 200 -10.33 2.56 -3.27
N LEU A 201 -11.43 3.29 -3.05
CA LEU A 201 -11.72 4.49 -3.82
C LEU A 201 -10.88 5.69 -3.38
N ALA A 202 -10.70 5.90 -2.09
CA ALA A 202 -9.95 7.06 -1.59
C ALA A 202 -8.48 7.06 -2.04
N PRO A 203 -7.73 5.94 -1.95
CA PRO A 203 -6.36 5.88 -2.48
C PRO A 203 -6.29 6.13 -3.99
N ILE A 204 -7.27 5.65 -4.77
CA ILE A 204 -7.32 5.90 -6.20
C ILE A 204 -7.54 7.39 -6.49
N VAL A 205 -8.48 8.03 -5.80
CA VAL A 205 -8.73 9.48 -5.94
C VAL A 205 -7.48 10.27 -5.59
N GLY A 206 -6.87 10.02 -4.43
CA GLY A 206 -5.62 10.67 -4.01
C GLY A 206 -4.49 10.48 -5.01
N GLY A 207 -4.34 9.25 -5.52
CA GLY A 207 -3.32 8.92 -6.53
C GLY A 207 -3.52 9.62 -7.86
N VAL A 208 -4.76 9.70 -8.36
CA VAL A 208 -5.08 10.45 -9.59
C VAL A 208 -4.77 11.93 -9.40
N LEU A 209 -5.17 12.53 -8.28
CA LEU A 209 -4.85 13.92 -7.97
C LEU A 209 -3.34 14.16 -7.90
N ALA A 210 -2.59 13.25 -7.28
CA ALA A 210 -1.13 13.31 -7.23
C ALA A 210 -0.50 13.25 -8.63
N ALA A 211 -0.99 12.35 -9.50
CA ALA A 211 -0.51 12.24 -10.87
C ALA A 211 -0.77 13.51 -11.68
N LEU A 212 -1.96 14.14 -11.52
CA LEU A 212 -2.29 15.40 -12.18
C LEU A 212 -1.41 16.56 -11.70
N VAL A 213 -1.16 16.67 -10.40
CA VAL A 213 -0.25 17.69 -9.82
C VAL A 213 1.18 17.45 -10.29
N ALA A 214 1.67 16.23 -10.22
CA ALA A 214 3.01 15.86 -10.66
C ALA A 214 3.23 16.21 -12.14
N LYS A 215 2.23 15.91 -12.97
CA LYS A 215 2.26 16.19 -14.40
C LYS A 215 2.23 17.70 -14.71
N ASN A 216 1.23 18.41 -14.20
CA ASN A 216 0.92 19.76 -14.66
C ASN A 216 1.73 20.86 -13.92
N PHE A 217 2.16 20.59 -12.68
CA PHE A 217 2.84 21.59 -11.85
C PHE A 217 4.30 21.26 -11.57
N LEU A 218 4.66 19.94 -11.50
CA LEU A 218 6.02 19.53 -11.18
C LEU A 218 6.83 19.07 -12.40
N GLY A 219 6.19 18.95 -13.57
CA GLY A 219 6.86 18.60 -14.82
C GLY A 219 7.51 17.22 -14.80
N THR A 220 6.81 16.22 -14.26
CA THR A 220 7.30 14.83 -14.14
C THR A 220 6.86 13.94 -15.30
N GLU A 221 6.34 14.50 -16.38
CA GLU A 221 6.03 13.75 -17.62
C GLU A 221 7.34 13.26 -18.29
N GLU A 222 7.24 12.07 -18.86
CA GLU A 222 8.25 11.46 -19.76
C GLU A 222 7.66 11.26 -21.14
#